data_9a393be6fc85838ad4f67f36aded7679
#
_entry.id   9a393be6fc85838ad4f67f36aded7679
#
_cell.length_a   1.000
_cell.length_b   1.000
_cell.length_c   1.000
_cell.angle_alpha   90.00
_cell.angle_beta   90.00
_cell.angle_gamma   90.00
#
_symmetry.space_group_name_H-M   'P 1'
#
loop_
_entity.id
_entity.type
_entity.pdbx_description
1 polymer ?
#
loop_
_entity_poly.entity_id
_entity_poly.type
_entity_poly.pdbx_seq_one_letter_code
_entity_poly.pdbx_strand_id
1 'polypeptide(L)'
;MKIAIFIDVFPIASQTFVLNQITTLIDLGIDVEVVALYAGDQSILEQPELAPYTLSTRCRYLLSHKRSKASLFAHRLYHVGKGLLNTHLRSRVIAGLSPRFLAQATNLMLSTIAAGQKQPLEYDWVIAHFGSSGVVANHLRQIGVLQGNIATVFHGHDITAELSIKNTQAHYVNLFTQTELLLPISNLWKAQLLTLGANDRKIRVQRMGVDLSLFSAPSQRENKADVLNIFTVARFSEKKGLSFALNALAKLPSDIDFQYHLAGYGELEESLKQLVQKLGLASKVKFLGPLKPEQVAEKMHWADVFLQPSITASNGDKEGVPVSIMEAMASNVAVVSTFHSGIPELIEHQRHGLLAPEKDTQALAKYIELLACNPKRRTELTEAAKAQIEQLGDVKRLNQDLVHFLEHYRDVSVNK
;
A
#
# COMPACT_ATOMS: atom_id res chain seq x y z
N MET A 1 -21.14 -11.27 -8.35
CA MET A 1 -19.72 -11.30 -8.80
C MET A 1 -18.85 -11.88 -7.69
N LYS A 2 -17.96 -12.81 -8.02
CA LYS A 2 -16.99 -13.42 -7.08
C LYS A 2 -15.59 -12.89 -7.37
N ILE A 3 -14.94 -12.27 -6.38
CA ILE A 3 -13.62 -11.63 -6.53
C ILE A 3 -12.60 -12.33 -5.63
N ALA A 4 -11.42 -12.68 -6.19
CA ALA A 4 -10.25 -13.00 -5.38
C ALA A 4 -9.40 -11.76 -5.17
N ILE A 5 -9.02 -11.46 -3.94
CA ILE A 5 -7.90 -10.56 -3.65
C ILE A 5 -6.63 -11.40 -3.55
N PHE A 6 -5.72 -11.24 -4.53
CA PHE A 6 -4.51 -12.05 -4.61
C PHE A 6 -3.29 -11.27 -4.12
N ILE A 7 -2.52 -11.87 -3.21
CA ILE A 7 -1.38 -11.19 -2.57
C ILE A 7 -0.31 -12.19 -2.13
N ASP A 8 0.94 -11.76 -1.98
CA ASP A 8 2.04 -12.63 -1.53
C ASP A 8 1.86 -13.09 -0.07
N VAL A 9 1.67 -12.16 0.85
CA VAL A 9 1.49 -12.44 2.30
C VAL A 9 0.29 -11.67 2.82
N PHE A 10 -0.59 -12.34 3.59
CA PHE A 10 -1.76 -11.71 4.20
C PHE A 10 -2.09 -12.35 5.56
N PRO A 11 -2.53 -11.57 6.56
CA PRO A 11 -2.50 -10.10 6.62
C PRO A 11 -1.12 -9.55 7.03
N ILE A 12 -0.88 -8.28 6.72
CA ILE A 12 0.32 -7.52 7.15
C ILE A 12 -0.12 -6.17 7.70
N ALA A 13 0.35 -5.80 8.88
CA ALA A 13 -0.03 -4.56 9.58
C ALA A 13 0.20 -3.27 8.76
N SER A 14 1.21 -3.23 7.90
CA SER A 14 1.49 -2.07 7.04
C SER A 14 0.68 -2.02 5.73
N GLN A 15 -0.22 -2.98 5.51
CA GLN A 15 -1.05 -3.08 4.29
C GLN A 15 -2.54 -2.88 4.63
N THR A 16 -2.87 -1.94 5.50
CA THR A 16 -4.24 -1.61 5.90
C THR A 16 -5.15 -1.29 4.71
N PHE A 17 -4.60 -0.71 3.65
CA PHE A 17 -5.33 -0.41 2.43
C PHE A 17 -5.90 -1.66 1.72
N VAL A 18 -5.20 -2.80 1.77
CA VAL A 18 -5.72 -4.07 1.23
C VAL A 18 -6.90 -4.54 2.07
N LEU A 19 -6.75 -4.46 3.39
CA LEU A 19 -7.82 -4.82 4.33
C LEU A 19 -9.05 -3.95 4.13
N ASN A 20 -8.86 -2.63 4.02
CA ASN A 20 -9.95 -1.67 3.76
C ASN A 20 -10.66 -1.96 2.42
N GLN A 21 -9.93 -2.35 1.38
CA GLN A 21 -10.55 -2.74 0.12
C GLN A 21 -11.37 -4.03 0.28
N ILE A 22 -10.85 -5.04 0.96
CA ILE A 22 -11.56 -6.30 1.21
C ILE A 22 -12.87 -6.05 1.96
N THR A 23 -12.81 -5.33 3.10
CA THR A 23 -14.00 -5.05 3.92
C THR A 23 -15.02 -4.21 3.14
N THR A 24 -14.56 -3.18 2.41
CA THR A 24 -15.46 -2.36 1.58
C THR A 24 -16.12 -3.17 0.46
N LEU A 25 -15.42 -4.07 -0.20
CA LEU A 25 -16.02 -4.94 -1.22
C LEU A 25 -17.06 -5.88 -0.62
N ILE A 26 -16.83 -6.41 0.58
CA ILE A 26 -17.82 -7.24 1.30
C ILE A 26 -19.04 -6.39 1.67
N ASP A 27 -18.86 -5.17 2.16
CA ASP A 27 -19.96 -4.23 2.47
C ASP A 27 -20.80 -3.87 1.24
N LEU A 28 -20.19 -3.90 0.04
CA LEU A 28 -20.87 -3.74 -1.24
C LEU A 28 -21.58 -5.02 -1.74
N GLY A 29 -21.59 -6.09 -0.94
CA GLY A 29 -22.27 -7.35 -1.27
C GLY A 29 -21.48 -8.24 -2.24
N ILE A 30 -20.19 -7.99 -2.45
CA ILE A 30 -19.33 -8.80 -3.31
C ILE A 30 -18.88 -10.05 -2.54
N ASP A 31 -18.92 -11.21 -3.19
CA ASP A 31 -18.31 -12.43 -2.66
C ASP A 31 -16.79 -12.38 -2.81
N VAL A 32 -16.10 -12.08 -1.69
CA VAL A 32 -14.65 -11.89 -1.66
C VAL A 32 -13.97 -13.08 -1.00
N GLU A 33 -12.98 -13.65 -1.69
CA GLU A 33 -12.00 -14.61 -1.13
C GLU A 33 -10.59 -14.00 -1.19
N VAL A 34 -9.82 -14.10 -0.10
CA VAL A 34 -8.41 -13.69 -0.09
C VAL A 34 -7.54 -14.89 -0.42
N VAL A 35 -6.80 -14.81 -1.50
CA VAL A 35 -5.86 -15.85 -1.94
C VAL A 35 -4.45 -15.33 -1.73
N ALA A 36 -3.76 -15.82 -0.70
CA ALA A 36 -2.39 -15.42 -0.41
C ALA A 36 -1.42 -16.59 -0.61
N LEU A 37 -0.18 -16.28 -1.02
CA LEU A 37 0.85 -17.31 -1.09
C LEU A 37 1.20 -17.81 0.32
N TYR A 38 1.36 -16.90 1.27
CA TYR A 38 1.74 -17.22 2.65
C TYR A 38 0.82 -16.54 3.67
N ALA A 39 0.63 -17.21 4.81
CA ALA A 39 -0.02 -16.58 5.95
C ALA A 39 0.91 -15.54 6.59
N GLY A 40 0.36 -14.37 6.91
CA GLY A 40 0.99 -13.32 7.68
C GLY A 40 0.65 -13.40 9.18
N ASP A 41 0.54 -12.25 9.82
CA ASP A 41 0.19 -12.14 11.25
C ASP A 41 -1.33 -12.34 11.45
N GLN A 42 -1.72 -13.55 11.80
CA GLN A 42 -3.13 -13.91 11.96
C GLN A 42 -3.84 -13.14 13.10
N SER A 43 -3.11 -12.61 14.07
CA SER A 43 -3.69 -11.81 15.17
C SER A 43 -4.41 -10.55 14.67
N ILE A 44 -4.04 -10.07 13.47
CA ILE A 44 -4.73 -8.94 12.83
C ILE A 44 -6.18 -9.29 12.48
N LEU A 45 -6.45 -10.54 12.06
CA LEU A 45 -7.81 -10.98 11.70
C LEU A 45 -8.71 -11.23 12.93
N GLU A 46 -8.12 -11.31 14.13
CA GLU A 46 -8.82 -11.50 15.39
C GLU A 46 -9.29 -10.17 16.02
N GLN A 47 -9.01 -9.05 15.36
CA GLN A 47 -9.44 -7.74 15.85
C GLN A 47 -10.98 -7.66 15.86
N PRO A 48 -11.61 -7.13 16.94
CA PRO A 48 -13.07 -7.05 17.07
C PRO A 48 -13.76 -6.36 15.90
N GLU A 49 -13.12 -5.34 15.33
CA GLU A 49 -13.63 -4.54 14.20
C GLU A 49 -13.77 -5.39 12.92
N LEU A 50 -12.99 -6.47 12.79
CA LEU A 50 -13.00 -7.37 11.64
C LEU A 50 -13.90 -8.60 11.83
N ALA A 51 -14.43 -8.81 13.04
CA ALA A 51 -15.28 -9.96 13.35
C ALA A 51 -16.51 -10.10 12.42
N PRO A 52 -17.21 -9.01 12.01
CA PRO A 52 -18.36 -9.10 11.10
C PRO A 52 -18.00 -9.69 9.72
N TYR A 53 -16.77 -9.53 9.27
CA TYR A 53 -16.32 -9.93 7.93
C TYR A 53 -15.91 -11.39 7.85
N THR A 54 -15.73 -12.08 8.98
CA THR A 54 -15.32 -13.51 9.06
C THR A 54 -14.10 -13.84 8.17
N LEU A 55 -13.12 -12.93 8.14
CA LEU A 55 -12.00 -12.98 7.19
C LEU A 55 -11.16 -14.26 7.31
N SER A 56 -11.05 -14.85 8.50
CA SER A 56 -10.33 -16.12 8.71
C SER A 56 -10.88 -17.27 7.84
N THR A 57 -12.19 -17.30 7.60
CA THR A 57 -12.84 -18.31 6.76
C THR A 57 -12.78 -17.98 5.26
N ARG A 58 -12.49 -16.75 4.92
CA ARG A 58 -12.36 -16.25 3.54
C ARG A 58 -10.92 -16.27 3.03
N CYS A 59 -9.93 -16.64 3.87
CA CYS A 59 -8.53 -16.67 3.50
C CYS A 59 -8.12 -18.06 3.05
N ARG A 60 -7.45 -18.13 1.89
CA ARG A 60 -6.82 -19.34 1.35
C ARG A 60 -5.31 -19.10 1.20
N TYR A 61 -4.52 -19.92 1.87
CA TYR A 61 -3.06 -19.88 1.78
C TYR A 61 -2.56 -21.00 0.89
N LEU A 62 -1.84 -20.64 -0.18
CA LEU A 62 -1.43 -21.60 -1.21
C LEU A 62 -0.17 -22.39 -0.84
N LEU A 63 0.66 -21.82 0.04
CA LEU A 63 1.93 -22.41 0.48
C LEU A 63 2.03 -22.44 2.01
N SER A 64 2.69 -23.46 2.53
CA SER A 64 3.00 -23.54 3.96
C SER A 64 4.11 -22.55 4.35
N HIS A 65 4.16 -22.19 5.65
CA HIS A 65 5.13 -21.24 6.21
C HIS A 65 6.58 -21.47 5.80
N LYS A 66 7.36 -20.38 5.76
CA LYS A 66 8.79 -20.36 5.43
C LYS A 66 9.57 -21.35 6.32
N ARG A 67 10.10 -22.39 5.69
CA ARG A 67 11.08 -23.33 6.27
C ARG A 67 12.49 -22.87 5.86
N SER A 68 13.53 -23.51 6.40
CA SER A 68 14.90 -23.32 5.86
C SER A 68 14.92 -23.64 4.36
N LYS A 69 15.81 -23.00 3.59
CA LYS A 69 15.86 -23.18 2.12
C LYS A 69 15.92 -24.65 1.70
N ALA A 70 16.73 -25.47 2.37
CA ALA A 70 16.85 -26.90 2.07
C ALA A 70 15.57 -27.68 2.40
N SER A 71 14.98 -27.45 3.57
CA SER A 71 13.72 -28.07 3.98
C SER A 71 12.55 -27.65 3.09
N LEU A 72 12.53 -26.39 2.63
CA LEU A 72 11.51 -25.88 1.70
C LEU A 72 11.61 -26.60 0.34
N PHE A 73 12.82 -26.75 -0.19
CA PHE A 73 13.03 -27.43 -1.48
C PHE A 73 12.62 -28.92 -1.39
N ALA A 74 13.05 -29.64 -0.36
CA ALA A 74 12.66 -31.03 -0.14
C ALA A 74 11.14 -31.20 0.00
N HIS A 75 10.49 -30.29 0.74
CA HIS A 75 9.02 -30.27 0.87
C HIS A 75 8.34 -30.04 -0.49
N ARG A 76 8.80 -29.10 -1.27
CA ARG A 76 8.26 -28.84 -2.60
C ARG A 76 8.46 -30.02 -3.55
N LEU A 77 9.64 -30.62 -3.53
CA LEU A 77 9.94 -31.81 -4.34
C LEU A 77 9.00 -32.98 -4.00
N TYR A 78 8.74 -33.22 -2.72
CA TYR A 78 7.78 -34.22 -2.28
C TYR A 78 6.37 -33.97 -2.82
N HIS A 79 5.87 -32.73 -2.72
CA HIS A 79 4.53 -32.39 -3.22
C HIS A 79 4.45 -32.48 -4.76
N VAL A 80 5.48 -32.05 -5.47
CA VAL A 80 5.56 -32.19 -6.92
C VAL A 80 5.55 -33.66 -7.32
N GLY A 81 6.35 -34.53 -6.66
CA GLY A 81 6.36 -35.95 -6.92
C GLY A 81 4.97 -36.58 -6.71
N LYS A 82 4.31 -36.25 -5.61
CA LYS A 82 2.94 -36.73 -5.34
C LYS A 82 1.93 -36.21 -6.38
N GLY A 83 2.06 -34.95 -6.82
CA GLY A 83 1.20 -34.37 -7.85
C GLY A 83 1.41 -35.00 -9.23
N LEU A 84 2.63 -35.42 -9.58
CA LEU A 84 2.94 -36.12 -10.82
C LEU A 84 2.33 -37.53 -10.90
N LEU A 85 2.16 -38.16 -9.74
CA LEU A 85 1.48 -39.51 -9.62
C LEU A 85 -0.05 -39.38 -9.74
N ASN A 86 -0.61 -38.17 -9.56
CA ASN A 86 -2.04 -37.93 -9.67
C ASN A 86 -2.40 -37.56 -11.11
N THR A 87 -3.17 -38.40 -11.80
CA THR A 87 -3.54 -38.18 -13.22
C THR A 87 -4.26 -36.85 -13.48
N HIS A 88 -5.09 -36.41 -12.54
CA HIS A 88 -5.83 -35.14 -12.67
C HIS A 88 -4.97 -33.88 -12.45
N LEU A 89 -3.89 -33.98 -11.69
CA LEU A 89 -3.01 -32.85 -11.37
C LEU A 89 -1.76 -32.80 -12.24
N ARG A 90 -1.38 -33.95 -12.84
CA ARG A 90 -0.12 -34.14 -13.55
C ARG A 90 0.15 -33.08 -14.62
N SER A 91 -0.84 -32.74 -15.44
CA SER A 91 -0.69 -31.75 -16.52
C SER A 91 -0.35 -30.36 -15.97
N ARG A 92 -1.01 -29.90 -14.92
CA ARG A 92 -0.77 -28.61 -14.26
C ARG A 92 0.60 -28.58 -13.56
N VAL A 93 0.97 -29.66 -12.88
CA VAL A 93 2.26 -29.79 -12.21
C VAL A 93 3.40 -29.74 -13.22
N ILE A 94 3.31 -30.44 -14.36
CA ILE A 94 4.29 -30.41 -15.44
C ILE A 94 4.34 -28.99 -16.05
N ALA A 95 3.19 -28.37 -16.31
CA ALA A 95 3.13 -27.02 -16.85
C ALA A 95 3.89 -26.01 -15.93
N GLY A 96 3.79 -26.15 -14.61
CA GLY A 96 4.50 -25.30 -13.63
C GLY A 96 6.02 -25.46 -13.62
N LEU A 97 6.57 -26.51 -14.22
CA LEU A 97 8.02 -26.72 -14.41
C LEU A 97 8.58 -26.03 -15.64
N SER A 98 7.74 -25.40 -16.46
CA SER A 98 8.17 -24.76 -17.71
C SER A 98 9.23 -23.66 -17.44
N PRO A 99 10.37 -23.69 -18.17
CA PRO A 99 11.45 -22.69 -18.02
C PRO A 99 10.99 -21.25 -18.22
N ARG A 100 9.88 -21.02 -18.94
CA ARG A 100 9.30 -19.68 -19.14
C ARG A 100 8.93 -18.95 -17.83
N PHE A 101 8.72 -19.70 -16.73
CA PHE A 101 8.42 -19.13 -15.43
C PHE A 101 9.67 -18.86 -14.57
N LEU A 102 10.88 -19.06 -15.12
CA LEU A 102 12.17 -18.71 -14.52
C LEU A 102 12.30 -19.20 -13.05
N ALA A 103 12.56 -18.28 -12.12
CA ALA A 103 12.76 -18.61 -10.71
C ALA A 103 11.57 -19.35 -10.07
N GLN A 104 10.34 -19.13 -10.53
CA GLN A 104 9.14 -19.80 -10.00
C GLN A 104 9.06 -21.27 -10.44
N ALA A 105 9.61 -21.61 -11.61
CA ALA A 105 9.76 -22.99 -12.05
C ALA A 105 10.92 -23.68 -11.34
N THR A 106 12.12 -23.06 -11.30
CA THR A 106 13.32 -23.66 -10.73
C THR A 106 13.21 -23.89 -9.23
N ASN A 107 12.48 -23.04 -8.49
CA ASN A 107 12.20 -23.25 -7.06
C ASN A 107 10.97 -24.12 -6.79
N LEU A 108 10.35 -24.69 -7.83
CA LEU A 108 9.17 -25.57 -7.79
C LEU A 108 7.90 -24.93 -7.20
N MET A 109 7.82 -23.62 -7.10
CA MET A 109 6.70 -22.95 -6.45
C MET A 109 5.37 -23.21 -7.15
N LEU A 110 5.30 -22.96 -8.46
CA LEU A 110 4.07 -23.13 -9.25
C LEU A 110 3.59 -24.57 -9.25
N SER A 111 4.53 -25.54 -9.44
CA SER A 111 4.21 -26.97 -9.43
C SER A 111 3.74 -27.45 -8.07
N THR A 112 4.27 -26.89 -6.97
CA THR A 112 3.83 -27.20 -5.60
C THR A 112 2.39 -26.71 -5.39
N ILE A 113 2.08 -25.49 -5.83
CA ILE A 113 0.71 -24.94 -5.75
C ILE A 113 -0.23 -25.81 -6.57
N ALA A 114 0.15 -26.16 -7.81
CA ALA A 114 -0.63 -27.02 -8.69
C ALA A 114 -0.92 -28.39 -8.07
N ALA A 115 0.07 -28.98 -7.38
CA ALA A 115 -0.09 -30.26 -6.68
C ALA A 115 -1.03 -30.18 -5.47
N GLY A 116 -1.17 -29.00 -4.85
CA GLY A 116 -2.05 -28.75 -3.71
C GLY A 116 -3.51 -28.43 -4.09
N GLN A 117 -3.78 -28.04 -5.33
CA GLN A 117 -5.12 -27.61 -5.77
C GLN A 117 -5.83 -28.69 -6.59
N LYS A 118 -6.76 -29.42 -5.97
CA LYS A 118 -7.52 -30.49 -6.64
C LYS A 118 -8.38 -29.96 -7.78
N GLN A 119 -9.02 -28.81 -7.59
CA GLN A 119 -9.83 -28.11 -8.58
C GLN A 119 -9.23 -26.74 -8.89
N PRO A 120 -9.44 -26.16 -10.09
CA PRO A 120 -9.12 -24.77 -10.34
C PRO A 120 -9.80 -23.84 -9.33
N LEU A 121 -9.15 -22.72 -9.02
CA LEU A 121 -9.73 -21.62 -8.26
C LEU A 121 -10.46 -20.74 -9.27
N GLU A 122 -11.79 -20.62 -9.16
CA GLU A 122 -12.65 -19.97 -10.15
C GLU A 122 -13.23 -18.67 -9.57
N TYR A 123 -12.98 -17.56 -10.28
CA TYR A 123 -13.44 -16.22 -9.93
C TYR A 123 -13.88 -15.47 -11.19
N ASP A 124 -14.76 -14.50 -11.04
CA ASP A 124 -15.05 -13.55 -12.11
C ASP A 124 -13.86 -12.62 -12.32
N TRP A 125 -13.27 -12.14 -11.20
CA TRP A 125 -12.09 -11.31 -11.19
C TRP A 125 -11.08 -11.73 -10.12
N VAL A 126 -9.80 -11.56 -10.45
CA VAL A 126 -8.67 -11.67 -9.53
C VAL A 126 -7.99 -10.31 -9.46
N ILE A 127 -8.15 -9.59 -8.35
CA ILE A 127 -7.47 -8.33 -8.09
C ILE A 127 -6.17 -8.65 -7.36
N ALA A 128 -5.05 -8.58 -8.08
CA ALA A 128 -3.74 -8.87 -7.54
C ALA A 128 -3.08 -7.57 -7.04
N HIS A 129 -2.79 -7.48 -5.75
CA HIS A 129 -2.03 -6.38 -5.20
C HIS A 129 -0.54 -6.58 -5.40
N PHE A 130 0.12 -5.58 -5.95
CA PHE A 130 1.50 -5.55 -6.42
C PHE A 130 1.75 -6.33 -7.72
N GLY A 131 2.64 -5.79 -8.56
CA GLY A 131 2.99 -6.37 -9.83
C GLY A 131 3.56 -7.79 -9.72
N SER A 132 4.36 -8.08 -8.69
CA SER A 132 4.87 -9.41 -8.39
C SER A 132 3.76 -10.45 -8.13
N SER A 133 2.74 -10.08 -7.38
CA SER A 133 1.54 -10.92 -7.16
C SER A 133 0.76 -11.11 -8.46
N GLY A 134 0.62 -10.06 -9.28
CA GLY A 134 -0.01 -10.14 -10.60
C GLY A 134 0.71 -11.13 -11.52
N VAL A 135 2.04 -11.13 -11.52
CA VAL A 135 2.85 -12.12 -12.27
C VAL A 135 2.54 -13.54 -11.80
N VAL A 136 2.50 -13.79 -10.49
CA VAL A 136 2.19 -15.13 -9.96
C VAL A 136 0.75 -15.54 -10.31
N ALA A 137 -0.23 -14.68 -10.13
CA ALA A 137 -1.63 -14.95 -10.48
C ALA A 137 -1.76 -15.29 -11.98
N ASN A 138 -1.10 -14.53 -12.87
CA ASN A 138 -1.08 -14.81 -14.29
C ASN A 138 -0.42 -16.16 -14.62
N HIS A 139 0.69 -16.51 -13.98
CA HIS A 139 1.33 -17.81 -14.16
C HIS A 139 0.43 -18.96 -13.66
N LEU A 140 -0.25 -18.80 -12.51
CA LEU A 140 -1.22 -19.79 -12.01
C LEU A 140 -2.39 -19.97 -12.97
N ARG A 141 -2.85 -18.91 -13.63
CA ARG A 141 -3.85 -18.97 -14.68
C ARG A 141 -3.34 -19.74 -15.91
N GLN A 142 -2.12 -19.46 -16.36
CA GLN A 142 -1.51 -20.12 -17.50
C GLN A 142 -1.30 -21.62 -17.33
N ILE A 143 -1.13 -22.08 -16.09
CA ILE A 143 -1.01 -23.53 -15.79
C ILE A 143 -2.35 -24.18 -15.40
N GLY A 144 -3.47 -23.44 -15.46
CA GLY A 144 -4.82 -23.95 -15.20
C GLY A 144 -5.14 -24.15 -13.71
N VAL A 145 -4.42 -23.50 -12.79
CA VAL A 145 -4.71 -23.51 -11.35
C VAL A 145 -5.69 -22.42 -10.96
N LEU A 146 -5.66 -21.30 -11.68
CA LEU A 146 -6.52 -20.15 -11.47
C LEU A 146 -7.34 -19.88 -12.73
N GLN A 147 -8.57 -19.44 -12.59
CA GLN A 147 -9.45 -19.00 -13.69
C GLN A 147 -10.08 -17.65 -13.32
N GLY A 148 -10.33 -16.81 -14.33
CA GLY A 148 -10.94 -15.50 -14.22
C GLY A 148 -10.09 -14.38 -14.83
N ASN A 149 -10.69 -13.20 -14.95
CA ASN A 149 -10.00 -12.00 -15.40
C ASN A 149 -9.05 -11.49 -14.34
N ILE A 150 -7.88 -10.99 -14.73
CA ILE A 150 -6.86 -10.50 -13.78
C ILE A 150 -6.73 -8.99 -13.92
N ALA A 151 -6.93 -8.29 -12.79
CA ALA A 151 -6.60 -6.89 -12.60
C ALA A 151 -5.41 -6.78 -11.63
N THR A 152 -4.35 -6.06 -12.01
CA THR A 152 -3.16 -5.90 -11.17
C THR A 152 -3.05 -4.48 -10.67
N VAL A 153 -3.01 -4.30 -9.34
CA VAL A 153 -2.83 -2.99 -8.67
C VAL A 153 -1.35 -2.73 -8.45
N PHE A 154 -0.85 -1.58 -8.95
CA PHE A 154 0.55 -1.17 -8.83
C PHE A 154 0.69 -0.04 -7.82
N HIS A 155 1.51 -0.26 -6.77
CA HIS A 155 1.63 0.62 -5.60
C HIS A 155 2.87 1.51 -5.58
N GLY A 156 3.80 1.35 -6.53
CA GLY A 156 5.02 2.14 -6.66
C GLY A 156 6.30 1.34 -6.39
N HIS A 157 6.46 0.72 -5.23
CA HIS A 157 7.62 -0.13 -4.91
C HIS A 157 7.84 -1.22 -5.98
N ASP A 158 6.78 -1.85 -6.40
CA ASP A 158 6.73 -2.93 -7.40
C ASP A 158 7.13 -2.49 -8.82
N ILE A 159 7.02 -1.19 -9.13
CA ILE A 159 7.43 -0.62 -10.42
C ILE A 159 8.61 0.37 -10.30
N THR A 160 9.30 0.35 -9.18
CA THR A 160 10.55 1.10 -8.92
C THR A 160 11.65 0.18 -8.45
N ALA A 161 11.74 -0.09 -7.15
CA ALA A 161 12.82 -0.88 -6.57
C ALA A 161 12.81 -2.35 -7.07
N GLU A 162 11.64 -2.97 -7.24
CA GLU A 162 11.55 -4.35 -7.77
C GLU A 162 11.99 -4.46 -9.23
N LEU A 163 11.89 -3.40 -10.04
CA LEU A 163 12.36 -3.43 -11.43
C LEU A 163 13.87 -3.61 -11.57
N SER A 164 14.63 -3.26 -10.54
CA SER A 164 16.07 -3.49 -10.50
C SER A 164 16.44 -4.97 -10.34
N ILE A 165 15.47 -5.82 -9.97
CA ILE A 165 15.67 -7.26 -9.83
C ILE A 165 15.74 -7.90 -11.22
N LYS A 166 16.75 -8.73 -11.43
CA LYS A 166 16.98 -9.42 -12.71
C LYS A 166 15.73 -10.18 -13.18
N ASN A 167 15.34 -9.96 -14.43
CA ASN A 167 14.19 -10.57 -15.13
C ASN A 167 12.79 -10.04 -14.74
N THR A 168 12.64 -9.13 -13.79
CA THR A 168 11.31 -8.59 -13.42
C THR A 168 10.63 -7.92 -14.60
N GLN A 169 11.37 -7.15 -15.40
CA GLN A 169 10.83 -6.47 -16.59
C GLN A 169 10.23 -7.45 -17.62
N ALA A 170 10.91 -8.59 -17.88
CA ALA A 170 10.39 -9.60 -18.82
C ALA A 170 9.07 -10.23 -18.32
N HIS A 171 8.95 -10.45 -17.02
CA HIS A 171 7.69 -10.92 -16.42
C HIS A 171 6.57 -9.88 -16.54
N TYR A 172 6.89 -8.60 -16.40
CA TYR A 172 5.91 -7.52 -16.53
C TYR A 172 5.40 -7.37 -17.98
N VAL A 173 6.26 -7.51 -18.98
CA VAL A 173 5.83 -7.52 -20.39
C VAL A 173 4.81 -8.65 -20.63
N ASN A 174 5.08 -9.85 -20.09
CA ASN A 174 4.12 -10.95 -20.18
C ASN A 174 2.82 -10.65 -19.40
N LEU A 175 2.91 -10.09 -18.19
CA LEU A 175 1.74 -9.66 -17.41
C LEU A 175 0.89 -8.66 -18.21
N PHE A 176 1.49 -7.61 -18.75
CA PHE A 176 0.77 -6.55 -19.49
C PHE A 176 0.05 -7.07 -20.74
N THR A 177 0.65 -8.06 -21.41
CA THR A 177 0.02 -8.67 -22.60
C THR A 177 -1.10 -9.61 -22.26
N GLN A 178 -0.92 -10.42 -21.22
CA GLN A 178 -1.80 -11.56 -20.93
C GLN A 178 -2.97 -11.21 -19.99
N THR A 179 -2.88 -10.14 -19.19
CA THR A 179 -3.94 -9.77 -18.23
C THR A 179 -4.87 -8.69 -18.78
N GLU A 180 -6.05 -8.59 -18.23
CA GLU A 180 -7.13 -7.74 -18.72
C GLU A 180 -6.95 -6.29 -18.29
N LEU A 181 -6.51 -6.04 -17.03
CA LEU A 181 -6.53 -4.69 -16.46
C LEU A 181 -5.29 -4.42 -15.61
N LEU A 182 -4.74 -3.21 -15.74
CA LEU A 182 -3.63 -2.68 -14.98
C LEU A 182 -4.11 -1.46 -14.20
N LEU A 183 -3.99 -1.50 -12.88
CA LEU A 183 -4.55 -0.53 -11.95
C LEU A 183 -3.45 0.23 -11.20
N PRO A 184 -2.74 1.19 -11.82
CA PRO A 184 -1.81 2.05 -11.08
C PRO A 184 -2.59 2.97 -10.14
N ILE A 185 -2.02 3.24 -8.95
CA ILE A 185 -2.67 4.06 -7.93
C ILE A 185 -2.57 5.58 -8.19
N SER A 186 -1.85 6.00 -9.23
CA SER A 186 -1.69 7.41 -9.61
C SER A 186 -1.38 7.58 -11.09
N ASN A 187 -1.51 8.81 -11.59
CA ASN A 187 -1.13 9.14 -12.97
C ASN A 187 0.40 9.02 -13.19
N LEU A 188 1.19 9.31 -12.17
CA LEU A 188 2.65 9.09 -12.23
C LEU A 188 2.95 7.62 -12.53
N TRP A 189 2.30 6.70 -11.84
CA TRP A 189 2.51 5.27 -12.04
C TRP A 189 1.86 4.76 -13.33
N LYS A 190 0.76 5.37 -13.79
CA LYS A 190 0.25 5.15 -15.16
C LYS A 190 1.32 5.48 -16.19
N ALA A 191 1.94 6.64 -16.11
CA ALA A 191 3.00 7.05 -17.03
C ALA A 191 4.19 6.06 -16.98
N GLN A 192 4.57 5.59 -15.78
CA GLN A 192 5.62 4.58 -15.64
C GLN A 192 5.26 3.25 -16.32
N LEU A 193 4.03 2.75 -16.17
CA LEU A 193 3.58 1.54 -16.85
C LEU A 193 3.62 1.69 -18.37
N LEU A 194 3.25 2.85 -18.91
CA LEU A 194 3.35 3.13 -20.34
C LEU A 194 4.80 3.08 -20.82
N THR A 195 5.76 3.63 -20.07
CA THR A 195 7.21 3.54 -20.43
C THR A 195 7.73 2.12 -20.37
N LEU A 196 7.13 1.25 -19.58
CA LEU A 196 7.44 -0.18 -19.50
C LEU A 196 6.76 -1.02 -20.61
N GLY A 197 5.99 -0.38 -21.49
CA GLY A 197 5.36 -1.03 -22.63
C GLY A 197 3.93 -1.52 -22.40
N ALA A 198 3.28 -1.08 -21.32
CA ALA A 198 1.87 -1.41 -21.09
C ALA A 198 0.96 -0.68 -22.10
N ASN A 199 -0.14 -1.34 -22.50
CA ASN A 199 -1.13 -0.74 -23.40
C ASN A 199 -2.06 0.19 -22.61
N ASP A 200 -2.18 1.45 -23.01
CA ASP A 200 -3.02 2.46 -22.33
C ASP A 200 -4.50 2.02 -22.24
N ARG A 201 -5.01 1.27 -23.20
CA ARG A 201 -6.40 0.75 -23.18
C ARG A 201 -6.67 -0.22 -22.03
N LYS A 202 -5.62 -0.85 -21.48
CA LYS A 202 -5.70 -1.75 -20.33
C LYS A 202 -5.43 -1.03 -18.99
N ILE A 203 -5.10 0.25 -19.03
CA ILE A 203 -4.74 0.99 -17.80
C ILE A 203 -5.90 1.85 -17.33
N ARG A 204 -6.30 1.64 -16.07
CA ARG A 204 -7.22 2.51 -15.34
C ARG A 204 -6.55 2.94 -14.04
N VAL A 205 -6.45 4.24 -13.78
CA VAL A 205 -5.97 4.74 -12.48
C VAL A 205 -6.99 4.40 -11.40
N GLN A 206 -6.59 3.56 -10.46
CA GLN A 206 -7.37 3.18 -9.28
C GLN A 206 -6.69 3.74 -8.04
N ARG A 207 -7.13 4.93 -7.60
CA ARG A 207 -6.56 5.56 -6.42
C ARG A 207 -6.80 4.74 -5.17
N MET A 208 -5.87 4.87 -4.22
CA MET A 208 -6.07 4.41 -2.85
C MET A 208 -7.07 5.33 -2.17
N GLY A 209 -7.90 4.78 -1.30
CA GLY A 209 -8.85 5.54 -0.50
C GLY A 209 -8.54 5.49 0.98
N VAL A 210 -9.21 6.35 1.72
CA VAL A 210 -9.25 6.38 3.18
C VAL A 210 -10.70 6.25 3.65
N ASP A 211 -10.91 5.63 4.79
CA ASP A 211 -12.22 5.61 5.42
C ASP A 211 -12.54 6.98 6.02
N LEU A 212 -13.31 7.77 5.28
CA LEU A 212 -13.69 9.10 5.71
C LEU A 212 -14.51 9.09 7.01
N SER A 213 -15.23 8.03 7.32
CA SER A 213 -16.03 7.95 8.55
C SER A 213 -15.14 7.80 9.79
N LEU A 214 -14.02 7.10 9.68
CA LEU A 214 -13.06 6.92 10.77
C LEU A 214 -12.23 8.20 11.02
N PHE A 215 -11.85 8.90 9.94
CA PHE A 215 -10.96 10.05 9.99
C PHE A 215 -11.66 11.42 9.97
N SER A 216 -13.01 11.44 9.93
CA SER A 216 -13.75 12.71 10.05
C SER A 216 -13.49 13.37 11.40
N ALA A 217 -12.87 14.54 11.39
CA ALA A 217 -12.66 15.32 12.61
C ALA A 217 -13.99 15.80 13.19
N PRO A 218 -14.13 15.85 14.55
CA PRO A 218 -15.22 16.58 15.17
C PRO A 218 -15.20 18.05 14.70
N SER A 219 -16.39 18.64 14.58
CA SER A 219 -16.62 19.97 14.00
C SER A 219 -15.95 21.12 14.74
N GLN A 220 -15.44 20.90 15.95
CA GLN A 220 -14.72 21.89 16.74
C GLN A 220 -13.43 21.28 17.29
N ARG A 221 -12.29 21.78 16.83
CA ARG A 221 -11.03 21.62 17.55
C ARG A 221 -11.01 22.68 18.67
N GLU A 222 -10.87 22.25 19.90
CA GLU A 222 -10.48 23.17 20.95
C GLU A 222 -9.13 23.79 20.58
N ASN A 223 -9.09 25.12 20.42
CA ASN A 223 -7.84 25.86 20.32
C ASN A 223 -7.07 25.63 21.63
N LYS A 224 -6.20 24.64 21.66
CA LYS A 224 -5.34 24.35 22.80
C LYS A 224 -4.00 25.02 22.60
N ALA A 225 -3.69 25.86 23.57
CA ALA A 225 -2.35 26.30 24.02
C ALA A 225 -1.29 26.64 22.94
N ASP A 226 -0.33 27.41 23.33
CA ASP A 226 0.84 27.91 22.62
C ASP A 226 1.82 26.85 22.08
N VAL A 227 1.48 25.54 22.15
CA VAL A 227 2.31 24.42 21.74
C VAL A 227 1.80 23.80 20.45
N LEU A 228 2.63 23.75 19.42
CA LEU A 228 2.30 23.13 18.13
C LEU A 228 2.40 21.61 18.21
N ASN A 229 1.31 20.92 17.98
CA ASN A 229 1.24 19.45 17.97
C ASN A 229 1.55 18.90 16.57
N ILE A 230 2.64 18.16 16.45
CA ILE A 230 3.09 17.58 15.18
C ILE A 230 2.98 16.06 15.26
N PHE A 231 2.48 15.43 14.22
CA PHE A 231 2.32 13.97 14.15
C PHE A 231 2.87 13.39 12.85
N THR A 232 3.42 12.19 12.96
CA THR A 232 3.73 11.31 11.82
C THR A 232 3.37 9.88 12.19
N VAL A 233 2.69 9.19 11.28
CA VAL A 233 2.51 7.73 11.34
C VAL A 233 3.11 7.12 10.08
N ALA A 234 4.13 6.27 10.25
CA ALA A 234 4.87 5.68 9.13
C ALA A 234 5.66 4.44 9.54
N ARG A 235 6.00 3.60 8.56
CA ARG A 235 7.12 2.68 8.73
C ARG A 235 8.43 3.48 8.81
N PHE A 236 9.32 3.16 9.75
CA PHE A 236 10.61 3.87 9.89
C PHE A 236 11.62 3.35 8.87
N SER A 237 11.42 3.75 7.62
CA SER A 237 12.26 3.42 6.45
C SER A 237 12.77 4.69 5.78
N GLU A 238 13.85 4.57 4.99
CA GLU A 238 14.53 5.71 4.38
C GLU A 238 13.59 6.62 3.60
N LYS A 239 12.72 6.04 2.77
CA LYS A 239 11.80 6.81 1.91
C LYS A 239 10.81 7.71 2.66
N LYS A 240 10.58 7.48 3.95
CA LYS A 240 9.70 8.32 4.78
C LYS A 240 10.34 9.65 5.20
N GLY A 241 11.66 9.78 5.04
CA GLY A 241 12.37 11.04 5.27
C GLY A 241 12.39 11.52 6.72
N LEU A 242 12.18 10.64 7.72
CA LEU A 242 12.03 11.02 9.13
C LEU A 242 13.26 11.73 9.71
N SER A 243 14.46 11.41 9.22
CA SER A 243 15.68 12.14 9.59
C SER A 243 15.63 13.61 9.14
N PHE A 244 15.04 13.89 7.98
CA PHE A 244 14.86 15.27 7.50
C PHE A 244 13.78 16.01 8.29
N ALA A 245 12.72 15.32 8.74
CA ALA A 245 11.75 15.86 9.67
C ALA A 245 12.41 16.33 10.97
N LEU A 246 13.19 15.47 11.63
CA LEU A 246 13.91 15.80 12.86
C LEU A 246 14.89 16.95 12.68
N ASN A 247 15.66 16.95 11.58
CA ASN A 247 16.60 18.05 11.28
C ASN A 247 15.87 19.37 10.97
N ALA A 248 14.67 19.35 10.40
CA ALA A 248 13.86 20.55 10.20
C ALA A 248 13.34 21.10 11.54
N LEU A 249 12.85 20.23 12.42
CA LEU A 249 12.38 20.61 13.75
C LEU A 249 13.48 21.23 14.63
N ALA A 250 14.72 20.72 14.51
CA ALA A 250 15.87 21.28 15.22
C ALA A 250 16.26 22.70 14.73
N LYS A 251 15.73 23.16 13.59
CA LYS A 251 15.98 24.50 13.03
C LYS A 251 14.87 25.50 13.35
N LEU A 252 13.82 25.09 14.04
CA LEU A 252 12.75 26.01 14.42
C LEU A 252 13.28 27.06 15.40
N PRO A 253 12.78 28.31 15.33
CA PRO A 253 13.06 29.34 16.32
C PRO A 253 12.74 28.86 17.75
N SER A 254 13.49 29.35 18.72
CA SER A 254 13.37 28.92 20.13
C SER A 254 12.06 29.32 20.81
N ASP A 255 11.37 30.31 20.26
CA ASP A 255 10.06 30.80 20.69
C ASP A 255 8.90 29.96 20.17
N ILE A 256 9.16 29.01 19.25
CA ILE A 256 8.17 28.04 18.81
C ILE A 256 8.26 26.80 19.69
N ASP A 257 7.27 26.63 20.56
CA ASP A 257 7.14 25.40 21.32
C ASP A 257 6.34 24.34 20.53
N PHE A 258 6.80 23.08 20.58
CA PHE A 258 6.15 21.98 19.87
C PHE A 258 6.30 20.64 20.58
N GLN A 259 5.37 19.75 20.31
CA GLN A 259 5.45 18.32 20.61
C GLN A 259 5.38 17.52 19.31
N TYR A 260 6.31 16.61 19.10
CA TYR A 260 6.33 15.74 17.92
C TYR A 260 6.13 14.29 18.31
N HIS A 261 5.01 13.70 17.88
CA HIS A 261 4.70 12.29 18.08
C HIS A 261 4.99 11.49 16.80
N LEU A 262 5.82 10.45 16.94
CA LEU A 262 6.19 9.50 15.88
C LEU A 262 5.55 8.15 16.19
N ALA A 263 4.59 7.72 15.37
CA ALA A 263 3.97 6.40 15.44
C ALA A 263 4.52 5.49 14.34
N GLY A 264 4.72 4.23 14.69
CA GLY A 264 5.21 3.20 13.78
C GLY A 264 6.46 2.49 14.29
N TYR A 265 7.10 1.76 13.40
CA TYR A 265 8.32 0.99 13.65
C TYR A 265 9.09 0.78 12.35
N GLY A 266 10.32 0.34 12.43
CA GLY A 266 11.12 0.00 11.23
C GLY A 266 12.61 -0.04 11.50
N GLU A 267 13.36 -0.32 10.45
CA GLU A 267 14.81 -0.52 10.47
C GLU A 267 15.60 0.70 10.96
N LEU A 268 15.01 1.91 10.85
CA LEU A 268 15.68 3.15 11.26
C LEU A 268 15.36 3.59 12.69
N GLU A 269 14.59 2.82 13.48
CA GLU A 269 14.11 3.26 14.78
C GLU A 269 15.24 3.70 15.73
N GLU A 270 16.26 2.86 15.87
CA GLU A 270 17.38 3.16 16.77
C GLU A 270 18.21 4.37 16.28
N SER A 271 18.44 4.48 14.97
CA SER A 271 19.15 5.64 14.40
C SER A 271 18.37 6.94 14.55
N LEU A 272 17.04 6.89 14.47
CA LEU A 272 16.18 8.07 14.72
C LEU A 272 16.19 8.48 16.20
N LYS A 273 16.15 7.53 17.14
CA LYS A 273 16.30 7.82 18.59
C LYS A 273 17.65 8.48 18.92
N GLN A 274 18.73 7.97 18.32
CA GLN A 274 20.06 8.58 18.48
C GLN A 274 20.10 9.99 17.88
N LEU A 275 19.47 10.21 16.72
CA LEU A 275 19.39 11.52 16.10
C LEU A 275 18.60 12.52 16.97
N VAL A 276 17.49 12.11 17.59
CA VAL A 276 16.74 12.93 18.54
C VAL A 276 17.62 13.39 19.70
N GLN A 277 18.43 12.51 20.28
CA GLN A 277 19.39 12.88 21.36
C GLN A 277 20.42 13.87 20.84
N LYS A 278 21.04 13.59 19.69
CA LYS A 278 22.06 14.45 19.09
C LYS A 278 21.55 15.86 18.79
N LEU A 279 20.30 15.99 18.40
CA LEU A 279 19.64 17.27 18.08
C LEU A 279 19.08 17.99 19.30
N GLY A 280 19.16 17.42 20.50
CA GLY A 280 18.61 18.01 21.73
C GLY A 280 17.09 18.02 21.79
N LEU A 281 16.41 17.14 21.06
CA LEU A 281 14.95 17.10 20.92
C LEU A 281 14.27 16.09 21.86
N ALA A 282 15.00 15.50 22.81
CA ALA A 282 14.50 14.39 23.64
C ALA A 282 13.24 14.74 24.47
N SER A 283 13.08 16.00 24.90
CA SER A 283 11.89 16.46 25.62
C SER A 283 10.70 16.77 24.73
N LYS A 284 10.91 16.93 23.42
CA LYS A 284 9.89 17.35 22.44
C LYS A 284 9.41 16.22 21.52
N VAL A 285 10.18 15.11 21.40
CA VAL A 285 9.89 14.00 20.50
C VAL A 285 9.51 12.75 21.27
N LYS A 286 8.35 12.16 20.93
CA LYS A 286 7.85 10.93 21.55
C LYS A 286 7.62 9.84 20.50
N PHE A 287 8.27 8.68 20.67
CA PHE A 287 8.01 7.48 19.89
C PHE A 287 6.85 6.71 20.52
N LEU A 288 5.80 6.44 19.75
CA LEU A 288 4.56 5.80 20.21
C LEU A 288 4.51 4.29 19.92
N GLY A 289 5.44 3.77 19.11
CA GLY A 289 5.31 2.43 18.55
C GLY A 289 4.17 2.31 17.52
N PRO A 290 3.82 1.08 17.12
CA PRO A 290 2.70 0.85 16.20
C PRO A 290 1.37 1.18 16.84
N LEU A 291 0.47 1.82 16.10
CA LEU A 291 -0.87 2.21 16.52
C LEU A 291 -1.92 1.49 15.69
N LYS A 292 -3.07 1.21 16.29
CA LYS A 292 -4.27 0.77 15.57
C LYS A 292 -4.92 1.93 14.82
N PRO A 293 -5.75 1.69 13.79
CA PRO A 293 -6.39 2.75 13.00
C PRO A 293 -7.14 3.80 13.85
N GLU A 294 -7.88 3.37 14.90
CA GLU A 294 -8.62 4.26 15.79
C GLU A 294 -7.68 5.16 16.59
N GLN A 295 -6.55 4.60 17.05
CA GLN A 295 -5.52 5.37 17.76
C GLN A 295 -4.80 6.34 16.82
N VAL A 296 -4.65 5.98 15.53
CA VAL A 296 -4.14 6.89 14.49
C VAL A 296 -5.12 8.04 14.32
N ALA A 297 -6.43 7.79 14.22
CA ALA A 297 -7.45 8.82 14.11
C ALA A 297 -7.44 9.76 15.33
N GLU A 298 -7.35 9.24 16.55
CA GLU A 298 -7.21 10.05 17.77
C GLU A 298 -5.96 10.95 17.72
N LYS A 299 -4.82 10.44 17.24
CA LYS A 299 -3.59 11.21 17.08
C LYS A 299 -3.67 12.23 15.96
N MET A 300 -4.37 11.94 14.89
CA MET A 300 -4.69 12.93 13.86
C MET A 300 -5.54 14.06 14.45
N HIS A 301 -6.55 13.76 15.26
CA HIS A 301 -7.36 14.79 15.92
C HIS A 301 -6.58 15.64 16.95
N TRP A 302 -5.55 15.07 17.54
CA TRP A 302 -4.64 15.80 18.45
C TRP A 302 -3.68 16.72 17.68
N ALA A 303 -3.26 16.36 16.47
CA ALA A 303 -2.21 17.05 15.72
C ALA A 303 -2.69 18.33 15.03
N ASP A 304 -1.90 19.39 15.05
CA ASP A 304 -2.04 20.59 14.23
C ASP A 304 -1.41 20.41 12.85
N VAL A 305 -0.28 19.69 12.81
CA VAL A 305 0.51 19.46 11.61
C VAL A 305 0.82 17.97 11.48
N PHE A 306 0.57 17.42 10.30
CA PHE A 306 1.06 16.12 9.87
C PHE A 306 2.33 16.32 9.04
N LEU A 307 3.45 15.75 9.48
CA LEU A 307 4.76 15.93 8.87
C LEU A 307 5.27 14.63 8.28
N GLN A 308 5.31 14.51 6.97
CA GLN A 308 5.89 13.34 6.27
C GLN A 308 6.70 13.79 5.06
N PRO A 309 7.98 14.16 5.23
CA PRO A 309 8.84 14.64 4.15
C PRO A 309 9.47 13.48 3.37
N SER A 310 8.64 12.73 2.67
CA SER A 310 9.05 11.56 1.89
C SER A 310 10.11 11.89 0.84
N ILE A 311 11.01 10.94 0.59
CA ILE A 311 12.13 11.08 -0.35
C ILE A 311 12.29 9.83 -1.21
N THR A 312 13.03 9.95 -2.30
CA THR A 312 13.56 8.80 -3.02
C THR A 312 14.69 8.19 -2.18
N ALA A 313 14.54 6.92 -1.80
CA ALA A 313 15.54 6.18 -1.03
C ALA A 313 16.78 5.88 -1.87
N SER A 314 17.89 5.53 -1.21
CA SER A 314 19.19 5.23 -1.85
C SER A 314 19.14 4.04 -2.82
N ASN A 315 18.23 3.09 -2.58
CA ASN A 315 17.98 1.93 -3.44
C ASN A 315 16.94 2.21 -4.56
N GLY A 316 16.52 3.48 -4.74
CA GLY A 316 15.50 3.87 -5.72
C GLY A 316 14.05 3.63 -5.29
N ASP A 317 13.79 3.12 -4.07
CA ASP A 317 12.43 2.96 -3.57
C ASP A 317 11.75 4.32 -3.37
N LYS A 318 10.50 4.41 -3.81
CA LYS A 318 9.66 5.61 -3.73
C LYS A 318 8.34 5.28 -3.06
N GLU A 319 7.70 6.31 -2.54
CA GLU A 319 6.29 6.19 -2.14
C GLU A 319 5.41 5.88 -3.36
N GLY A 320 4.29 5.25 -3.09
CA GLY A 320 3.16 5.30 -4.02
C GLY A 320 2.43 6.62 -3.86
N VAL A 321 1.31 6.55 -3.16
CA VAL A 321 0.54 7.69 -2.63
C VAL A 321 0.30 7.40 -1.16
N PRO A 322 0.91 8.15 -0.21
CA PRO A 322 0.83 7.81 1.21
C PRO A 322 -0.59 7.91 1.75
N VAL A 323 -1.14 6.80 2.23
CA VAL A 323 -2.49 6.78 2.85
C VAL A 323 -2.54 7.67 4.08
N SER A 324 -1.46 7.71 4.88
CA SER A 324 -1.37 8.58 6.06
C SER A 324 -1.51 10.09 5.74
N ILE A 325 -1.14 10.53 4.55
CA ILE A 325 -1.42 11.91 4.10
C ILE A 325 -2.92 12.08 3.82
N MET A 326 -3.58 11.09 3.21
CA MET A 326 -5.03 11.12 3.00
C MET A 326 -5.79 11.13 4.33
N GLU A 327 -5.35 10.34 5.30
CA GLU A 327 -5.87 10.30 6.67
C GLU A 327 -5.75 11.66 7.36
N ALA A 328 -4.60 12.32 7.23
CA ALA A 328 -4.38 13.66 7.77
C ALA A 328 -5.30 14.71 7.11
N MET A 329 -5.43 14.67 5.77
CA MET A 329 -6.34 15.58 5.04
C MET A 329 -7.80 15.38 5.47
N ALA A 330 -8.25 14.12 5.61
CA ALA A 330 -9.60 13.79 6.08
C ALA A 330 -9.86 14.26 7.52
N SER A 331 -8.81 14.25 8.36
CA SER A 331 -8.86 14.66 9.76
C SER A 331 -8.68 16.16 9.99
N ASN A 332 -8.72 17.00 8.95
CA ASN A 332 -8.48 18.44 9.07
C ASN A 332 -7.10 18.78 9.70
N VAL A 333 -6.04 18.03 9.36
CA VAL A 333 -4.67 18.29 9.82
C VAL A 333 -3.87 18.93 8.68
N ALA A 334 -3.15 20.02 8.99
CA ALA A 334 -2.33 20.68 8.00
C ALA A 334 -1.14 19.81 7.60
N VAL A 335 -0.99 19.53 6.31
CA VAL A 335 0.05 18.64 5.80
C VAL A 335 1.30 19.41 5.38
N VAL A 336 2.45 19.04 5.94
CA VAL A 336 3.78 19.42 5.45
C VAL A 336 4.47 18.18 4.91
N SER A 337 4.83 18.19 3.61
CA SER A 337 5.44 17.04 2.93
C SER A 337 6.44 17.53 1.86
N THR A 338 6.68 16.72 0.84
CA THR A 338 7.63 17.01 -0.24
C THR A 338 7.02 16.83 -1.62
N PHE A 339 7.60 17.46 -2.65
CA PHE A 339 7.32 17.16 -4.06
C PHE A 339 7.89 15.79 -4.43
N HIS A 340 7.33 14.75 -3.82
CA HIS A 340 7.78 13.37 -3.99
C HIS A 340 6.70 12.49 -4.57
N SER A 341 7.03 11.72 -5.63
CA SER A 341 6.19 10.66 -6.19
C SER A 341 4.76 11.14 -6.49
N GLY A 342 3.73 10.41 -6.01
CA GLY A 342 2.32 10.72 -6.19
C GLY A 342 1.75 11.77 -5.23
N ILE A 343 2.54 12.33 -4.30
CA ILE A 343 2.06 13.33 -3.33
C ILE A 343 1.49 14.58 -4.02
N PRO A 344 2.11 15.14 -5.09
CA PRO A 344 1.55 16.30 -5.81
C PRO A 344 0.21 16.03 -6.51
N GLU A 345 -0.20 14.76 -6.67
CA GLU A 345 -1.55 14.43 -7.17
C GLU A 345 -2.63 14.57 -6.09
N LEU A 346 -2.26 14.52 -4.79
CA LEU A 346 -3.15 14.78 -3.67
C LEU A 346 -3.14 16.23 -3.24
N ILE A 347 -1.94 16.83 -3.17
CA ILE A 347 -1.68 18.15 -2.57
C ILE A 347 -1.16 19.09 -3.63
N GLU A 348 -1.99 20.08 -4.01
CA GLU A 348 -1.53 21.27 -4.68
C GLU A 348 -0.85 22.16 -3.63
N HIS A 349 0.43 22.47 -3.86
CA HIS A 349 1.24 23.26 -2.94
C HIS A 349 0.59 24.62 -2.64
N GLN A 350 0.58 25.02 -1.38
CA GLN A 350 -0.06 26.25 -0.86
C GLN A 350 -1.59 26.28 -0.94
N ARG A 351 -2.25 25.24 -1.43
CA ARG A 351 -3.70 25.15 -1.46
C ARG A 351 -4.23 24.06 -0.53
N HIS A 352 -3.69 22.86 -0.65
CA HIS A 352 -4.11 21.67 0.14
C HIS A 352 -3.08 21.26 1.20
N GLY A 353 -1.92 21.92 1.23
CA GLY A 353 -0.80 21.65 2.13
C GLY A 353 0.47 22.32 1.63
N LEU A 354 1.59 22.09 2.30
CA LEU A 354 2.87 22.68 1.99
C LEU A 354 3.87 21.59 1.55
N LEU A 355 4.38 21.69 0.33
CA LEU A 355 5.33 20.73 -0.24
C LEU A 355 6.70 21.40 -0.42
N ALA A 356 7.72 20.85 0.26
CA ALA A 356 9.12 21.24 0.09
C ALA A 356 9.81 20.37 -1.00
N PRO A 357 10.94 20.80 -1.57
CA PRO A 357 11.83 19.89 -2.27
C PRO A 357 12.26 18.72 -1.37
N GLU A 358 12.50 17.54 -1.96
CA GLU A 358 13.06 16.41 -1.20
C GLU A 358 14.34 16.81 -0.48
N LYS A 359 14.50 16.39 0.79
CA LYS A 359 15.68 16.62 1.62
C LYS A 359 15.93 18.09 2.04
N ASP A 360 15.08 19.03 1.65
CA ASP A 360 15.22 20.44 2.03
C ASP A 360 14.65 20.71 3.43
N THR A 361 15.50 20.51 4.43
CA THR A 361 15.15 20.74 5.84
C THR A 361 14.90 22.20 6.18
N GLN A 362 15.43 23.14 5.38
CA GLN A 362 15.20 24.58 5.58
C GLN A 362 13.79 24.98 5.14
N ALA A 363 13.36 24.49 3.97
CA ALA A 363 11.99 24.74 3.51
C ALA A 363 10.96 24.09 4.43
N LEU A 364 11.22 22.85 4.90
CA LEU A 364 10.36 22.18 5.88
C LEU A 364 10.23 22.99 7.17
N ALA A 365 11.35 23.49 7.74
CA ALA A 365 11.33 24.31 8.94
C ALA A 365 10.51 25.58 8.75
N LYS A 366 10.71 26.31 7.64
CA LYS A 366 9.92 27.53 7.31
C LYS A 366 8.43 27.25 7.19
N TYR A 367 8.04 26.08 6.63
CA TYR A 367 6.63 25.74 6.52
C TYR A 367 6.01 25.38 7.87
N ILE A 368 6.75 24.70 8.74
CA ILE A 368 6.30 24.40 10.10
C ILE A 368 6.16 25.70 10.91
N GLU A 369 7.15 26.62 10.83
CA GLU A 369 7.12 27.94 11.43
C GLU A 369 5.91 28.77 10.94
N LEU A 370 5.67 28.81 9.62
CA LEU A 370 4.51 29.47 9.04
C LEU A 370 3.20 28.98 9.65
N LEU A 371 3.06 27.67 9.82
CA LEU A 371 1.86 27.06 10.38
C LEU A 371 1.76 27.26 11.90
N ALA A 372 2.87 27.33 12.62
CA ALA A 372 2.90 27.65 14.03
C ALA A 372 2.39 29.07 14.27
N CYS A 373 2.91 30.04 13.53
CA CYS A 373 2.61 31.46 13.71
C CYS A 373 1.29 31.91 13.04
N ASN A 374 0.66 31.08 12.18
CA ASN A 374 -0.52 31.49 11.43
C ASN A 374 -1.66 30.45 11.48
N PRO A 375 -2.45 30.42 12.56
CA PRO A 375 -3.59 29.49 12.69
C PRO A 375 -4.63 29.65 11.58
N LYS A 376 -4.87 30.86 11.09
CA LYS A 376 -5.80 31.12 9.99
C LYS A 376 -5.34 30.38 8.72
N ARG A 377 -4.03 30.42 8.43
CA ARG A 377 -3.47 29.70 7.29
C ARG A 377 -3.59 28.18 7.43
N ARG A 378 -3.46 27.65 8.66
CA ARG A 378 -3.73 26.21 8.91
C ARG A 378 -5.16 25.87 8.53
N THR A 379 -6.14 26.64 9.01
CA THR A 379 -7.56 26.41 8.71
C THR A 379 -7.85 26.44 7.21
N GLU A 380 -7.36 27.47 6.49
CA GLU A 380 -7.55 27.58 5.03
C GLU A 380 -7.01 26.34 4.28
N LEU A 381 -5.82 25.86 4.64
CA LEU A 381 -5.21 24.68 4.02
C LEU A 381 -5.97 23.40 4.35
N THR A 382 -6.41 23.23 5.59
CA THR A 382 -7.09 22.01 6.02
C THR A 382 -8.49 21.90 5.45
N GLU A 383 -9.25 22.98 5.35
CA GLU A 383 -10.56 22.99 4.71
C GLU A 383 -10.47 22.61 3.24
N ALA A 384 -9.54 23.23 2.51
CA ALA A 384 -9.30 22.90 1.11
C ALA A 384 -8.81 21.46 0.92
N ALA A 385 -7.92 20.96 1.79
CA ALA A 385 -7.41 19.61 1.76
C ALA A 385 -8.52 18.58 2.02
N LYS A 386 -9.41 18.85 2.99
CA LYS A 386 -10.54 17.99 3.29
C LYS A 386 -11.50 17.89 2.11
N ALA A 387 -11.89 19.01 1.51
CA ALA A 387 -12.73 19.01 0.33
C ALA A 387 -12.10 18.22 -0.84
N GLN A 388 -10.78 18.32 -1.02
CA GLN A 388 -10.03 17.58 -2.03
C GLN A 388 -10.07 16.07 -1.77
N ILE A 389 -9.82 15.62 -0.53
CA ILE A 389 -9.79 14.18 -0.23
C ILE A 389 -11.19 13.56 -0.22
N GLU A 390 -12.21 14.28 0.20
CA GLU A 390 -13.61 13.85 0.07
C GLU A 390 -13.99 13.59 -1.40
N GLN A 391 -13.43 14.37 -2.31
CA GLN A 391 -13.63 14.19 -3.74
C GLN A 391 -12.78 13.07 -4.36
N LEU A 392 -11.52 12.88 -3.92
CA LEU A 392 -10.57 11.99 -4.58
C LEU A 392 -10.35 10.66 -3.86
N GLY A 393 -10.57 10.60 -2.57
CA GLY A 393 -10.04 9.54 -1.70
C GLY A 393 -11.08 8.79 -0.87
N ASP A 394 -12.37 8.92 -1.11
CA ASP A 394 -13.37 8.10 -0.43
C ASP A 394 -13.27 6.64 -0.85
N VAL A 395 -12.83 5.78 0.06
CA VAL A 395 -12.60 4.35 -0.21
C VAL A 395 -13.87 3.64 -0.66
N LYS A 396 -15.04 4.01 -0.12
CA LYS A 396 -16.33 3.39 -0.49
C LYS A 396 -16.67 3.72 -1.93
N ARG A 397 -16.63 5.00 -2.30
CA ARG A 397 -16.91 5.44 -3.66
C ARG A 397 -15.91 4.85 -4.66
N LEU A 398 -14.61 4.87 -4.36
CA LEU A 398 -13.58 4.31 -5.25
C LEU A 398 -13.78 2.82 -5.52
N ASN A 399 -14.23 2.05 -4.52
CA ASN A 399 -14.53 0.63 -4.71
C ASN A 399 -15.89 0.42 -5.39
N GLN A 400 -16.89 1.24 -5.16
CA GLN A 400 -18.16 1.22 -5.94
C GLN A 400 -17.89 1.44 -7.42
N ASP A 401 -17.09 2.46 -7.76
CA ASP A 401 -16.69 2.77 -9.13
C ASP A 401 -15.88 1.64 -9.78
N LEU A 402 -15.03 0.97 -9.00
CA LEU A 402 -14.29 -0.21 -9.46
C LEU A 402 -15.23 -1.38 -9.72
N VAL A 403 -16.11 -1.72 -8.78
CA VAL A 403 -17.10 -2.81 -8.93
C VAL A 403 -17.97 -2.58 -10.16
N HIS A 404 -18.55 -1.38 -10.28
CA HIS A 404 -19.35 -1.02 -11.45
C HIS A 404 -18.57 -1.19 -12.77
N PHE A 405 -17.32 -0.76 -12.79
CA PHE A 405 -16.46 -0.93 -13.96
C PHE A 405 -16.21 -2.41 -14.28
N LEU A 406 -15.91 -3.24 -13.27
CA LEU A 406 -15.62 -4.67 -13.45
C LEU A 406 -16.86 -5.45 -13.94
N GLU A 407 -18.05 -5.09 -13.46
CA GLU A 407 -19.31 -5.70 -13.89
C GLU A 407 -19.65 -5.41 -15.36
N HIS A 408 -19.26 -4.24 -15.84
CA HIS A 408 -19.54 -3.79 -17.21
C HIS A 408 -18.32 -3.90 -18.13
N TYR A 409 -17.25 -4.55 -17.65
CA TYR A 409 -16.01 -4.69 -18.43
C TYR A 409 -16.26 -5.47 -19.71
N ARG A 410 -15.98 -4.81 -20.84
CA ARG A 410 -15.93 -5.47 -22.16
C ARG A 410 -14.47 -5.62 -22.53
N ASP A 411 -14.06 -6.84 -22.82
CA ASP A 411 -12.68 -7.10 -23.25
C ASP A 411 -12.37 -6.28 -24.51
N VAL A 412 -11.43 -5.35 -24.38
CA VAL A 412 -11.03 -4.43 -25.45
C VAL A 412 -10.25 -5.16 -26.55
N SER A 413 -9.84 -6.41 -26.34
CA SER A 413 -9.13 -7.25 -27.31
C SER A 413 -10.04 -7.91 -28.34
N VAL A 414 -11.36 -7.92 -28.13
CA VAL A 414 -12.34 -8.61 -28.99
C VAL A 414 -12.79 -7.77 -30.20
N ASN A 415 -12.46 -6.47 -30.21
CA ASN A 415 -12.79 -5.57 -31.34
C ASN A 415 -11.53 -5.28 -32.18
N LYS A 416 -11.04 -6.30 -32.87
CA LYS A 416 -10.16 -6.17 -34.03
C LYS A 416 -10.79 -6.76 -35.26
#